data_505d92c1b5b168799745007acde78c9e
#
_entry.id   505d92c1b5b168799745007acde78c9e
#
_cell.length_a   1.000
_cell.length_b   1.000
_cell.length_c   1.000
_cell.angle_alpha   90.00
_cell.angle_beta   90.00
_cell.angle_gamma   90.00
#
_symmetry.space_group_name_H-M   'P 1'
#
loop_
_entity.id
_entity.type
_entity.pdbx_description
1 polymer ?
#
loop_
_entity_poly.entity_id
_entity_poly.type
_entity_poly.pdbx_seq_one_letter_code
_entity_poly.pdbx_strand_id
1 'polypeptide(L)'
;GTLSAEMKLQDLHVEPLFESEFVLVASKSRTCTGTTTLESLKNEQWVLPQTNMGYYSELLTTLQRNGISIENIVKTDSVVTIYNLVLNADFLTVIPCDMTSPFGSNQFITIPVEETLPVAQYAAVWSKNYRIKKAASVLVELAKEYSSYNGCRRRQLIEVG
;
A
#
# COMPACT_ATOMS: atom_id res chain seq x y z
N GLY A 1 -2.42 11.62 9.91
CA GLY A 1 -3.62 12.44 10.07
C GLY A 1 -3.90 13.24 8.82
N THR A 2 -5.17 13.49 8.52
CA THR A 2 -5.60 14.34 7.41
C THR A 2 -5.14 15.77 7.69
N LEU A 3 -4.34 16.35 6.79
CA LEU A 3 -3.99 17.76 6.85
C LEU A 3 -5.25 18.58 6.58
N SER A 4 -5.61 19.49 7.49
CA SER A 4 -6.70 20.43 7.23
C SER A 4 -6.33 21.35 6.05
N ALA A 5 -7.32 21.68 5.22
CA ALA A 5 -7.13 22.49 4.01
C ALA A 5 -6.54 23.90 4.24
N GLU A 6 -6.44 24.33 5.50
CA GLU A 6 -5.90 25.64 5.90
C GLU A 6 -4.38 25.65 6.15
N MET A 7 -3.74 24.47 6.27
CA MET A 7 -2.29 24.41 6.47
C MET A 7 -1.58 24.46 5.13
N LYS A 8 -0.98 25.60 4.81
CA LYS A 8 -0.11 25.73 3.63
C LYS A 8 1.13 24.88 3.83
N LEU A 9 1.50 24.07 2.84
CA LEU A 9 2.72 23.23 2.85
C LEU A 9 3.98 24.04 3.22
N GLN A 10 4.00 25.33 2.94
CA GLN A 10 5.09 26.26 3.28
C GLN A 10 5.34 26.40 4.79
N ASP A 11 4.31 26.15 5.63
CA ASP A 11 4.38 26.27 7.08
C ASP A 11 4.72 24.95 7.77
N LEU A 12 4.94 23.89 6.98
CA LEU A 12 5.25 22.56 7.46
C LEU A 12 6.73 22.22 7.28
N HIS A 13 7.30 21.61 8.30
CA HIS A 13 8.52 20.84 8.19
C HIS A 13 8.15 19.42 7.77
N VAL A 14 8.79 18.92 6.73
CA VAL A 14 8.56 17.56 6.19
C VAL A 14 9.87 16.81 6.30
N GLU A 15 9.87 15.73 7.07
CA GLU A 15 11.03 14.85 7.25
C GLU A 15 10.71 13.51 6.60
N PRO A 16 11.36 13.15 5.49
CA PRO A 16 11.17 11.84 4.85
C PRO A 16 11.56 10.72 5.83
N LEU A 17 10.73 9.66 5.90
CA LEU A 17 10.98 8.52 6.77
C LEU A 17 11.40 7.31 5.95
N PHE A 18 10.51 6.80 5.11
CA PHE A 18 10.73 5.59 4.33
C PHE A 18 9.78 5.50 3.13
N GLU A 19 10.11 4.59 2.24
CA GLU A 19 9.26 4.16 1.15
C GLU A 19 8.68 2.78 1.47
N SER A 20 7.42 2.55 1.07
CA SER A 20 6.77 1.25 1.19
C SER A 20 6.32 0.77 -0.18
N GLU A 21 6.77 -0.42 -0.55
CA GLU A 21 6.26 -1.13 -1.71
C GLU A 21 4.91 -1.74 -1.39
N PHE A 22 4.06 -1.83 -2.40
CA PHE A 22 2.75 -2.45 -2.30
C PHE A 22 2.68 -3.67 -3.19
N VAL A 23 1.87 -4.62 -2.77
CA VAL A 23 1.68 -5.88 -3.48
C VAL A 23 0.19 -6.14 -3.71
N LEU A 24 -0.11 -6.72 -4.85
CA LEU A 24 -1.43 -7.24 -5.14
C LEU A 24 -1.62 -8.56 -4.40
N VAL A 25 -2.73 -8.68 -3.69
CA VAL A 25 -3.04 -9.89 -2.91
C VAL A 25 -4.43 -10.42 -3.21
N ALA A 26 -4.55 -11.73 -3.08
CA ALA A 26 -5.79 -12.48 -3.16
C ALA A 26 -5.88 -13.52 -2.04
N SER A 27 -7.03 -14.18 -1.91
CA SER A 27 -7.18 -15.35 -1.05
C SER A 27 -6.25 -16.48 -1.49
N LYS A 28 -5.73 -17.24 -0.54
CA LYS A 28 -4.92 -18.45 -0.80
C LYS A 28 -5.72 -19.54 -1.52
N SER A 29 -7.04 -19.52 -1.45
CA SER A 29 -7.89 -20.44 -2.21
C SER A 29 -7.77 -20.24 -3.72
N ARG A 30 -7.30 -19.06 -4.16
CA ARG A 30 -7.09 -18.76 -5.56
C ARG A 30 -5.78 -19.38 -6.06
N THR A 31 -5.86 -20.09 -7.16
CA THR A 31 -4.67 -20.63 -7.83
C THR A 31 -4.08 -19.53 -8.72
N CYS A 32 -2.87 -19.10 -8.41
CA CYS A 32 -2.11 -18.18 -9.25
C CYS A 32 -0.83 -18.88 -9.72
N THR A 33 -0.69 -19.07 -11.03
CA THR A 33 0.50 -19.68 -11.62
C THR A 33 1.23 -18.64 -12.46
N GLY A 34 2.37 -18.17 -11.95
CA GLY A 34 3.24 -17.23 -12.67
C GLY A 34 2.84 -15.77 -12.54
N THR A 35 3.54 -14.92 -13.29
CA THR A 35 3.28 -13.48 -13.38
C THR A 35 2.10 -13.21 -14.31
N THR A 36 1.28 -12.24 -13.98
CA THR A 36 0.10 -11.83 -14.76
C THR A 36 0.17 -10.34 -15.11
N THR A 37 -0.78 -9.84 -15.91
CA THR A 37 -0.91 -8.41 -16.21
C THR A 37 -2.13 -7.83 -15.50
N LEU A 38 -2.10 -6.55 -15.17
CA LEU A 38 -3.28 -5.86 -14.63
C LEU A 38 -4.45 -5.89 -15.61
N GLU A 39 -4.19 -5.82 -16.91
CA GLU A 39 -5.23 -5.91 -17.94
C GLU A 39 -5.99 -7.24 -17.87
N SER A 40 -5.30 -8.35 -17.62
CA SER A 40 -5.95 -9.66 -17.49
C SER A 40 -6.88 -9.76 -16.28
N LEU A 41 -6.70 -8.88 -15.30
CA LEU A 41 -7.47 -8.79 -14.06
C LEU A 41 -8.60 -7.75 -14.12
N LYS A 42 -8.89 -7.18 -15.30
CA LYS A 42 -9.88 -6.10 -15.46
C LYS A 42 -11.32 -6.51 -15.13
N ASN A 43 -11.64 -7.78 -15.24
CA ASN A 43 -12.97 -8.33 -14.94
C ASN A 43 -13.09 -8.88 -13.52
N GLU A 44 -12.01 -8.81 -12.74
CA GLU A 44 -12.00 -9.27 -11.36
C GLU A 44 -12.71 -8.27 -10.43
N GLN A 45 -13.08 -8.73 -9.25
CA GLN A 45 -13.65 -7.88 -8.23
C GLN A 45 -12.53 -7.25 -7.40
N TRP A 46 -12.59 -5.94 -7.24
CA TRP A 46 -11.58 -5.18 -6.51
C TRP A 46 -12.17 -4.49 -5.30
N VAL A 47 -11.41 -4.48 -4.21
CA VAL A 47 -11.71 -3.67 -3.03
C VAL A 47 -10.50 -2.84 -2.64
N LEU A 48 -10.71 -1.55 -2.42
CA LEU A 48 -9.65 -0.62 -2.01
C LEU A 48 -10.12 0.28 -0.87
N PRO A 49 -9.19 0.85 -0.09
CA PRO A 49 -9.53 1.89 0.88
C PRO A 49 -10.23 3.08 0.23
N GLN A 50 -11.20 3.64 0.97
CA GLN A 50 -11.94 4.82 0.54
C GLN A 50 -11.08 6.08 0.76
N THR A 51 -10.10 6.28 -0.11
CA THR A 51 -9.24 7.46 -0.12
C THR A 51 -8.90 7.83 -1.54
N ASN A 52 -8.88 9.14 -1.82
CA ASN A 52 -8.49 9.69 -3.11
C ASN A 52 -7.15 10.43 -3.01
N MET A 53 -6.38 10.20 -1.94
CA MET A 53 -5.14 10.91 -1.67
C MET A 53 -3.93 9.96 -1.60
N GLY A 54 -2.76 10.52 -1.88
CA GLY A 54 -1.49 9.80 -1.78
C GLY A 54 -1.41 8.59 -2.71
N TYR A 55 -0.83 7.51 -2.20
CA TYR A 55 -0.59 6.28 -2.94
C TYR A 55 -1.80 5.75 -3.72
N TYR A 56 -2.98 5.72 -3.09
CA TYR A 56 -4.18 5.16 -3.73
C TYR A 56 -4.70 5.99 -4.90
N SER A 57 -4.41 7.29 -4.97
CA SER A 57 -4.72 8.13 -6.14
C SER A 57 -3.89 7.69 -7.35
N GLU A 58 -2.60 7.45 -7.15
CA GLU A 58 -1.71 6.98 -8.21
C GLU A 58 -2.04 5.54 -8.61
N LEU A 59 -2.35 4.68 -7.63
CA LEU A 59 -2.81 3.31 -7.89
C LEU A 59 -4.07 3.29 -8.75
N LEU A 60 -5.08 4.08 -8.43
CA LEU A 60 -6.32 4.17 -9.22
C LEU A 60 -6.03 4.60 -10.66
N THR A 61 -5.12 5.54 -10.85
CA THR A 61 -4.68 5.96 -12.20
C THR A 61 -4.00 4.82 -12.95
N THR A 62 -3.16 4.04 -12.26
CA THR A 62 -2.49 2.88 -12.84
C THR A 62 -3.49 1.79 -13.22
N LEU A 63 -4.45 1.49 -12.36
CA LEU A 63 -5.51 0.51 -12.63
C LEU A 63 -6.37 0.93 -13.83
N GLN A 64 -6.77 2.20 -13.91
CA GLN A 64 -7.55 2.71 -15.05
C GLN A 64 -6.80 2.58 -16.38
N ARG A 65 -5.49 2.92 -16.40
CA ARG A 65 -4.66 2.80 -17.60
C ARG A 65 -4.57 1.38 -18.12
N ASN A 66 -4.75 0.41 -17.23
CA ASN A 66 -4.76 -1.04 -17.55
C ASN A 66 -6.19 -1.60 -17.69
N GLY A 67 -7.17 -0.74 -17.94
CA GLY A 67 -8.54 -1.15 -18.30
C GLY A 67 -9.42 -1.55 -17.12
N ILE A 68 -8.97 -1.40 -15.88
CA ILE A 68 -9.79 -1.69 -14.68
C ILE A 68 -10.70 -0.49 -14.42
N SER A 69 -12.03 -0.73 -14.48
CA SER A 69 -13.02 0.31 -14.22
C SER A 69 -13.08 0.68 -12.75
N ILE A 70 -12.82 1.95 -12.44
CA ILE A 70 -12.89 2.47 -11.06
C ILE A 70 -14.30 2.38 -10.48
N GLU A 71 -15.33 2.42 -11.31
CA GLU A 71 -16.73 2.33 -10.87
C GLU A 71 -17.07 0.94 -10.32
N ASN A 72 -16.33 -0.07 -10.72
CA ASN A 72 -16.49 -1.45 -10.26
C ASN A 72 -15.64 -1.77 -9.03
N ILE A 73 -14.84 -0.83 -8.55
CA ILE A 73 -14.02 -1.02 -7.35
C ILE A 73 -14.87 -0.72 -6.11
N VAL A 74 -15.04 -1.70 -5.25
CA VAL A 74 -15.64 -1.50 -3.92
C VAL A 74 -14.68 -0.66 -3.07
N LYS A 75 -15.19 0.42 -2.50
CA LYS A 75 -14.42 1.32 -1.62
C LYS A 75 -14.93 1.27 -0.20
N THR A 76 -14.05 1.09 0.76
CA THR A 76 -14.38 1.07 2.19
C THR A 76 -13.22 1.61 3.01
N ASP A 77 -13.50 2.23 4.14
CA ASP A 77 -12.52 2.69 5.13
C ASP A 77 -12.22 1.62 6.21
N SER A 78 -12.96 0.50 6.17
CA SER A 78 -12.78 -0.61 7.10
C SER A 78 -11.77 -1.63 6.58
N VAL A 79 -10.60 -1.68 7.20
CA VAL A 79 -9.58 -2.70 6.91
C VAL A 79 -10.12 -4.11 7.11
N VAL A 80 -10.92 -4.34 8.15
CA VAL A 80 -11.56 -5.65 8.43
C VAL A 80 -12.47 -6.07 7.28
N THR A 81 -13.23 -5.13 6.71
CA THR A 81 -14.09 -5.39 5.55
C THR A 81 -13.27 -5.77 4.33
N ILE A 82 -12.17 -5.05 4.05
CA ILE A 82 -11.25 -5.40 2.95
C ILE A 82 -10.77 -6.83 3.10
N TYR A 83 -10.25 -7.19 4.28
CA TYR A 83 -9.75 -8.55 4.53
C TYR A 83 -10.84 -9.61 4.33
N ASN A 84 -12.04 -9.38 4.86
CA ASN A 84 -13.14 -10.34 4.71
C ASN A 84 -13.56 -10.52 3.25
N LEU A 85 -13.62 -9.46 2.45
CA LEU A 85 -13.94 -9.55 1.04
C LEU A 85 -12.87 -10.33 0.27
N VAL A 86 -11.60 -10.10 0.56
CA VAL A 86 -10.50 -10.84 -0.08
C VAL A 86 -10.53 -12.32 0.31
N LEU A 87 -10.71 -12.63 1.60
CA LEU A 87 -10.64 -14.01 2.08
C LEU A 87 -11.86 -14.87 1.69
N ASN A 88 -13.05 -14.28 1.68
CA ASN A 88 -14.30 -15.02 1.62
C ASN A 88 -15.14 -14.76 0.37
N ALA A 89 -14.79 -13.72 -0.42
CA ALA A 89 -15.58 -13.31 -1.59
C ALA A 89 -14.73 -13.13 -2.86
N ASP A 90 -13.49 -13.65 -2.87
CA ASP A 90 -12.56 -13.66 -4.01
C ASP A 90 -12.23 -12.27 -4.60
N PHE A 91 -12.22 -11.24 -3.74
CA PHE A 91 -11.79 -9.91 -4.13
C PHE A 91 -10.26 -9.80 -4.20
N LEU A 92 -9.79 -8.92 -5.07
CA LEU A 92 -8.40 -8.47 -5.13
C LEU A 92 -8.24 -7.16 -4.36
N THR A 93 -7.08 -6.99 -3.73
CA THR A 93 -6.68 -5.71 -3.12
C THR A 93 -5.19 -5.48 -3.21
N VAL A 94 -4.77 -4.25 -2.96
CA VAL A 94 -3.36 -3.86 -2.92
C VAL A 94 -3.05 -3.34 -1.52
N ILE A 95 -2.07 -3.96 -0.87
CA ILE A 95 -1.66 -3.63 0.50
C ILE A 95 -0.15 -3.38 0.58
N PRO A 96 0.32 -2.64 1.60
CA PRO A 96 1.75 -2.57 1.88
C PRO A 96 2.33 -3.98 2.07
N CYS A 97 3.49 -4.22 1.50
CA CYS A 97 4.15 -5.52 1.57
C CYS A 97 4.37 -5.99 3.02
N ASP A 98 4.68 -5.07 3.93
CA ASP A 98 4.88 -5.37 5.35
C ASP A 98 3.61 -5.85 6.05
N MET A 99 2.44 -5.55 5.50
CA MET A 99 1.14 -5.99 6.05
C MET A 99 0.78 -7.42 5.65
N THR A 100 1.51 -8.06 4.77
CA THR A 100 1.26 -9.46 4.39
C THR A 100 1.58 -10.44 5.51
N SER A 101 2.53 -10.10 6.41
CA SER A 101 2.99 -10.98 7.49
C SER A 101 2.13 -10.91 8.76
N PRO A 102 1.76 -9.74 9.31
CA PRO A 102 1.04 -9.65 10.59
C PRO A 102 -0.40 -10.17 10.54
N PHE A 103 -1.04 -10.15 9.37
CA PHE A 103 -2.44 -10.54 9.21
C PHE A 103 -2.65 -12.00 8.79
N GLY A 104 -1.64 -12.85 9.02
CA GLY A 104 -1.71 -14.26 8.71
C GLY A 104 -1.20 -14.57 7.31
N SER A 105 0.13 -14.65 7.19
CA SER A 105 0.86 -15.04 5.97
C SER A 105 0.37 -16.34 5.30
N ASN A 106 -0.53 -17.07 5.97
CA ASN A 106 -1.10 -18.31 5.47
C ASN A 106 -2.48 -18.16 4.81
N GLN A 107 -3.07 -16.98 4.78
CA GLN A 107 -4.43 -16.79 4.24
C GLN A 107 -4.45 -16.04 2.89
N PHE A 108 -3.39 -15.31 2.59
CA PHE A 108 -3.23 -14.55 1.35
C PHE A 108 -2.10 -15.10 0.49
N ILE A 109 -2.25 -14.91 -0.81
CA ILE A 109 -1.16 -15.05 -1.77
C ILE A 109 -0.87 -13.69 -2.39
N THR A 110 0.38 -13.44 -2.72
CA THR A 110 0.77 -12.30 -3.55
C THR A 110 0.67 -12.71 -5.01
N ILE A 111 0.01 -11.88 -5.80
CA ILE A 111 -0.09 -12.04 -7.26
C ILE A 111 1.00 -11.16 -7.89
N PRO A 112 2.04 -11.75 -8.49
CA PRO A 112 3.04 -10.97 -9.21
C PRO A 112 2.43 -10.41 -10.50
N VAL A 113 2.57 -9.09 -10.71
CA VAL A 113 2.12 -8.39 -11.92
C VAL A 113 3.33 -7.85 -12.69
N GLU A 114 3.20 -7.77 -14.01
CA GLU A 114 4.25 -7.23 -14.88
C GLU A 114 4.41 -5.72 -14.71
N GLU A 115 3.29 -5.03 -14.43
CA GLU A 115 3.28 -3.59 -14.26
C GLU A 115 3.89 -3.18 -12.93
N THR A 116 4.62 -2.08 -12.94
CA THR A 116 5.14 -1.47 -11.72
C THR A 116 4.02 -0.76 -10.97
N LEU A 117 3.73 -1.23 -9.76
CA LEU A 117 2.83 -0.54 -8.84
C LEU A 117 3.53 0.71 -8.26
N PRO A 118 2.78 1.77 -7.95
CA PRO A 118 3.33 2.94 -7.30
C PRO A 118 4.00 2.59 -5.97
N VAL A 119 4.92 3.42 -5.52
CA VAL A 119 5.58 3.31 -4.20
C VAL A 119 5.07 4.41 -3.30
N ALA A 120 4.67 4.07 -2.07
CA ALA A 120 4.24 5.06 -1.10
C ALA A 120 5.44 5.66 -0.37
N GLN A 121 5.50 6.99 -0.32
CA GLN A 121 6.49 7.73 0.47
C GLN A 121 5.86 8.20 1.78
N TYR A 122 6.48 7.86 2.87
CA TYR A 122 6.06 8.25 4.21
C TYR A 122 6.97 9.33 4.76
N ALA A 123 6.37 10.32 5.40
CA ALA A 123 7.09 11.41 6.04
C ALA A 123 6.47 11.77 7.39
N ALA A 124 7.32 12.22 8.32
CA ALA A 124 6.87 12.93 9.51
C ALA A 124 6.66 14.39 9.15
N VAL A 125 5.54 14.95 9.60
CA VAL A 125 5.17 16.33 9.27
C VAL A 125 4.75 17.05 10.54
N TRP A 126 5.29 18.27 10.74
CA TRP A 126 4.89 19.14 11.85
C TRP A 126 5.00 20.61 11.44
N SER A 127 4.30 21.49 12.19
CA SER A 127 4.36 22.92 11.91
C SER A 127 5.75 23.47 12.18
N LYS A 128 6.26 24.33 11.29
CA LYS A 128 7.54 25.07 11.50
C LYS A 128 7.51 25.96 12.73
N ASN A 129 6.30 26.39 13.12
CA ASN A 129 6.11 27.21 14.30
C ASN A 129 6.11 26.40 15.61
N TYR A 130 6.23 25.07 15.51
CA TYR A 130 6.21 24.17 16.66
C TYR A 130 7.57 23.50 16.85
N ARG A 131 8.20 23.76 17.99
CA ARG A 131 9.44 23.05 18.32
C ARG A 131 9.14 21.60 18.66
N ILE A 132 9.66 20.68 17.85
CA ILE A 132 9.49 19.25 18.11
C ILE A 132 10.02 18.89 19.49
N LYS A 133 9.23 18.18 20.30
CA LYS A 133 9.66 17.71 21.62
C LYS A 133 10.66 16.56 21.47
N LYS A 134 11.58 16.42 22.40
CA LYS A 134 12.61 15.37 22.40
C LYS A 134 12.03 13.96 22.18
N ALA A 135 10.90 13.64 22.81
CA ALA A 135 10.22 12.35 22.62
C ALA A 135 9.76 12.14 21.17
N ALA A 136 9.23 13.19 20.51
CA ALA A 136 8.80 13.10 19.13
C ALA A 136 10.00 12.97 18.16
N SER A 137 11.13 13.64 18.44
CA SER A 137 12.36 13.44 17.66
C SER A 137 12.86 11.99 17.75
N VAL A 138 12.82 11.38 18.93
CA VAL A 138 13.19 9.98 19.14
C VAL A 138 12.26 9.05 18.33
N LEU A 139 10.95 9.32 18.30
CA LEU A 139 10.01 8.53 17.48
C LEU A 139 10.31 8.64 15.98
N VAL A 140 10.69 9.82 15.49
CA VAL A 140 11.10 10.00 14.09
C VAL A 140 12.33 9.18 13.77
N GLU A 141 13.35 9.21 14.61
CA GLU A 141 14.57 8.41 14.42
C GLU A 141 14.27 6.89 14.47
N LEU A 142 13.49 6.44 15.46
CA LEU A 142 13.06 5.04 15.53
C LEU A 142 12.28 4.60 14.30
N ALA A 143 11.40 5.45 13.75
CA ALA A 143 10.66 5.15 12.54
C ALA A 143 11.59 4.97 11.33
N LYS A 144 12.64 5.78 11.19
CA LYS A 144 13.65 5.64 10.15
C LYS A 144 14.44 4.34 10.30
N GLU A 145 14.89 4.03 11.52
CA GLU A 145 15.63 2.80 11.80
C GLU A 145 14.78 1.56 11.52
N TYR A 146 13.54 1.55 11.99
CA TYR A 146 12.62 0.41 11.79
C TYR A 146 12.38 0.11 10.31
N SER A 147 12.25 1.13 9.48
CA SER A 147 12.03 0.95 8.04
C SER A 147 13.24 0.37 7.32
N SER A 148 14.45 0.68 7.77
CA SER A 148 15.67 0.10 7.19
C SER A 148 15.81 -1.40 7.47
N TYR A 149 15.18 -1.90 8.54
CA TYR A 149 15.18 -3.32 8.94
C TYR A 149 14.10 -4.15 8.26
N ASN A 150 12.91 -3.56 8.02
CA ASN A 150 11.72 -4.28 7.58
C ASN A 150 11.31 -3.95 6.14
N GLY A 151 12.10 -3.20 5.39
CA GLY A 151 11.83 -2.94 3.98
C GLY A 151 11.61 -4.25 3.23
N CYS A 152 10.48 -4.35 2.54
CA CYS A 152 10.18 -5.49 1.69
C CYS A 152 11.24 -5.56 0.59
N ARG A 153 12.35 -6.25 0.88
CA ARG A 153 13.36 -6.51 -0.12
C ARG A 153 12.68 -7.31 -1.22
N ARG A 154 12.73 -6.81 -2.45
CA ARG A 154 12.55 -7.67 -3.63
C ARG A 154 13.33 -8.95 -3.33
N ARG A 155 12.63 -10.05 -3.11
CA ARG A 155 13.25 -11.36 -3.22
C ARG A 155 13.65 -11.45 -4.68
N GLN A 156 14.91 -11.12 -4.97
CA GLN A 156 15.54 -11.60 -6.17
C GLN A 156 15.28 -13.11 -6.18
N LEU A 157 14.55 -13.57 -7.18
CA LEU A 157 14.51 -14.97 -7.54
C LEU A 157 15.98 -15.39 -7.63
N ILE A 158 16.45 -16.10 -6.60
CA ILE A 158 17.70 -16.85 -6.71
C ILE A 158 17.33 -17.94 -7.70
N GLU A 159 17.81 -17.77 -8.92
CA GLU A 159 17.92 -18.87 -9.87
C GLU A 159 18.67 -19.98 -9.15
N VAL A 160 17.94 -21.04 -8.80
CA VAL A 160 18.56 -22.31 -8.44
C VAL A 160 18.92 -22.96 -9.76
N GLY A 161 20.20 -22.85 -10.11
CA GLY A 161 20.83 -23.63 -11.18
C GLY A 161 20.85 -25.11 -10.83
#